data_11713c8da9cf3173f64cb5d8448056f2
#
_entry.id   11713c8da9cf3173f64cb5d8448056f2
#
_cell.length_a   1.000
_cell.length_b   1.000
_cell.length_c   1.000
_cell.angle_alpha   90.00
_cell.angle_beta   90.00
_cell.angle_gamma   90.00
#
_symmetry.space_group_name_H-M   'P 1'
#
loop_
_entity.id
_entity.type
_entity.pdbx_description
1 polymer ?
#
loop_
_entity_poly.entity_id
_entity_poly.type
_entity_poly.pdbx_seq_one_letter_code
_entity_poly.pdbx_strand_id
1 'polypeptide(L)'
;MFSFTQKLKGLFSGNKIDEEFFDNLTDILVEGDIGAKMAFEITDTLEKICKTKKISEEDKILDELESILLQYAKPVDLTPDDSKTTIFMMLGVNGVGKTTTAAKIANLYKNKGKKVIMAAADTFRAAAEEQLEMHGKNLNIRVIAHQHGSDPSAVVFDAADAARAGNGALVI
;
A
#
# COMPACT_ATOMS: atom_id res chain seq x y z
N MET A 1 21.20 -8.57 5.85
CA MET A 1 20.27 -7.81 6.69
C MET A 1 19.02 -8.66 6.87
N PHE A 2 18.69 -9.05 8.09
CA PHE A 2 17.47 -9.85 8.33
C PHE A 2 16.24 -8.99 8.02
N SER A 3 15.21 -9.58 7.38
CA SER A 3 13.97 -8.88 7.14
C SER A 3 13.24 -8.59 8.47
N PHE A 4 12.38 -7.57 8.53
CA PHE A 4 11.53 -7.26 9.68
C PHE A 4 10.83 -8.51 10.22
N THR A 5 10.22 -9.30 9.33
CA THR A 5 9.54 -10.55 9.68
C THR A 5 10.47 -11.58 10.34
N GLN A 6 11.73 -11.67 9.89
CA GLN A 6 12.72 -12.60 10.49
C GLN A 6 13.15 -12.15 11.89
N LYS A 7 13.33 -10.84 12.10
CA LYS A 7 13.64 -10.28 13.42
C LYS A 7 12.49 -10.50 14.38
N LEU A 8 11.26 -10.22 13.96
CA LEU A 8 10.07 -10.43 14.76
C LEU A 8 9.91 -11.91 15.16
N LYS A 9 10.00 -12.83 14.19
CA LYS A 9 9.97 -14.28 14.48
C LYS A 9 11.10 -14.71 15.41
N GLY A 10 12.30 -14.16 15.24
CA GLY A 10 13.46 -14.47 16.10
C GLY A 10 13.23 -14.01 17.55
N LEU A 11 12.59 -12.90 17.76
CA LEU A 11 12.25 -12.38 19.10
C LEU A 11 11.30 -13.33 19.84
N PHE A 12 10.30 -13.88 19.13
CA PHE A 12 9.33 -14.81 19.71
C PHE A 12 9.84 -16.25 19.88
N SER A 13 10.97 -16.61 19.26
CA SER A 13 11.50 -17.97 19.32
C SER A 13 12.32 -18.21 20.60
N GLY A 14 11.63 -18.62 21.67
CA GLY A 14 12.27 -19.13 22.89
C GLY A 14 12.81 -18.10 23.86
N ASN A 15 12.45 -16.83 23.73
CA ASN A 15 12.81 -15.78 24.68
C ASN A 15 11.83 -15.73 25.84
N LYS A 16 12.32 -15.39 27.04
CA LYS A 16 11.45 -15.04 28.15
C LYS A 16 10.68 -13.78 27.81
N ILE A 17 9.40 -13.77 28.18
CA ILE A 17 8.53 -12.59 28.06
C ILE A 17 8.72 -11.73 29.32
N ASP A 18 9.76 -10.93 29.31
CA ASP A 18 10.13 -9.99 30.35
C ASP A 18 10.26 -8.56 29.79
N GLU A 19 10.76 -7.65 30.60
CA GLU A 19 10.91 -6.24 30.21
C GLU A 19 11.84 -6.08 28.99
N GLU A 20 12.92 -6.87 28.92
CA GLU A 20 13.86 -6.88 27.80
C GLU A 20 13.19 -7.32 26.49
N PHE A 21 12.24 -8.26 26.56
CA PHE A 21 11.44 -8.67 25.40
C PHE A 21 10.65 -7.50 24.79
N PHE A 22 9.98 -6.69 25.63
CA PHE A 22 9.18 -5.56 25.15
C PHE A 22 10.06 -4.41 24.63
N ASP A 23 11.22 -4.17 25.23
CA ASP A 23 12.20 -3.21 24.72
C ASP A 23 12.70 -3.64 23.32
N ASN A 24 13.10 -4.88 23.16
CA ASN A 24 13.53 -5.44 21.89
C ASN A 24 12.40 -5.40 20.84
N LEU A 25 11.15 -5.63 21.23
CA LEU A 25 10.00 -5.50 20.34
C LEU A 25 9.83 -4.06 19.86
N THR A 26 9.99 -3.09 20.76
CA THR A 26 9.93 -1.66 20.43
C THR A 26 10.99 -1.31 19.37
N ASP A 27 12.22 -1.76 19.57
CA ASP A 27 13.32 -1.52 18.63
C ASP A 27 13.03 -2.14 17.24
N ILE A 28 12.52 -3.36 17.21
CA ILE A 28 12.13 -4.04 15.96
C ILE A 28 11.01 -3.27 15.24
N LEU A 29 10.02 -2.77 15.96
CA LEU A 29 8.94 -1.97 15.39
C LEU A 29 9.46 -0.65 14.81
N VAL A 30 10.38 0.04 15.50
CA VAL A 30 11.03 1.26 15.02
C VAL A 30 11.88 0.99 13.77
N GLU A 31 12.66 -0.08 13.77
CA GLU A 31 13.42 -0.50 12.58
C GLU A 31 12.51 -0.89 11.40
N GLY A 32 11.28 -1.31 11.68
CA GLY A 32 10.23 -1.58 10.70
C GLY A 32 9.50 -0.33 10.19
N ASP A 33 10.05 0.86 10.41
CA ASP A 33 9.50 2.16 10.01
C ASP A 33 8.22 2.58 10.77
N ILE A 34 7.92 1.93 11.89
CA ILE A 34 6.89 2.41 12.81
C ILE A 34 7.50 3.52 13.66
N GLY A 35 6.92 4.72 13.60
CA GLY A 35 7.44 5.86 14.35
C GLY A 35 7.59 5.54 15.86
N ALA A 36 8.69 5.99 16.47
CA ALA A 36 9.08 5.62 17.84
C ALA A 36 7.94 5.80 18.89
N LYS A 37 7.16 6.87 18.79
CA LYS A 37 6.02 7.10 19.68
C LYS A 37 4.96 5.99 19.56
N MET A 38 4.62 5.60 18.32
CA MET A 38 3.64 4.56 18.07
C MET A 38 4.16 3.18 18.48
N ALA A 39 5.43 2.89 18.19
CA ALA A 39 6.06 1.65 18.62
C ALA A 39 6.00 1.48 20.15
N PHE A 40 6.33 2.54 20.89
CA PHE A 40 6.23 2.55 22.35
C PHE A 40 4.78 2.37 22.85
N GLU A 41 3.80 3.05 22.23
CA GLU A 41 2.38 2.90 22.60
C GLU A 41 1.88 1.46 22.34
N ILE A 42 2.30 0.82 21.26
CA ILE A 42 1.95 -0.56 20.94
C ILE A 42 2.54 -1.52 21.97
N THR A 43 3.83 -1.40 22.27
CA THR A 43 4.51 -2.33 23.18
C THR A 43 4.06 -2.15 24.63
N ASP A 44 3.88 -0.92 25.12
CA ASP A 44 3.32 -0.64 26.44
C ASP A 44 1.89 -1.20 26.62
N THR A 45 1.07 -1.06 25.56
CA THR A 45 -0.29 -1.63 25.55
C THR A 45 -0.24 -3.15 25.61
N LEU A 46 0.61 -3.78 24.79
CA LEU A 46 0.79 -5.24 24.76
C LEU A 46 1.27 -5.76 26.11
N GLU A 47 2.27 -5.11 26.72
CA GLU A 47 2.79 -5.49 28.03
C GLU A 47 1.71 -5.45 29.11
N LYS A 48 0.92 -4.38 29.14
CA LYS A 48 -0.21 -4.23 30.08
C LYS A 48 -1.25 -5.35 29.90
N ILE A 49 -1.57 -5.69 28.64
CA ILE A 49 -2.50 -6.79 28.33
C ILE A 49 -1.92 -8.11 28.81
N CYS A 50 -0.66 -8.40 28.51
CA CYS A 50 0.00 -9.64 28.92
C CYS A 50 0.03 -9.78 30.46
N LYS A 51 0.38 -8.70 31.18
CA LYS A 51 0.35 -8.69 32.64
C LYS A 51 -1.05 -8.90 33.21
N THR A 52 -2.06 -8.22 32.65
CA THR A 52 -3.45 -8.29 33.15
C THR A 52 -4.08 -9.64 32.89
N LYS A 53 -3.90 -10.18 31.69
CA LYS A 53 -4.45 -11.48 31.27
C LYS A 53 -3.56 -12.66 31.69
N LYS A 54 -2.38 -12.41 32.26
CA LYS A 54 -1.34 -13.41 32.60
C LYS A 54 -0.97 -14.29 31.41
N ILE A 55 -0.78 -13.65 30.25
CA ILE A 55 -0.38 -14.34 29.01
C ILE A 55 1.15 -14.47 29.02
N SER A 56 1.63 -15.69 28.84
CA SER A 56 3.06 -16.03 28.69
C SER A 56 3.34 -16.93 27.46
N GLU A 57 2.30 -17.33 26.73
CA GLU A 57 2.41 -18.18 25.55
C GLU A 57 2.63 -17.31 24.31
N GLU A 58 3.68 -17.63 23.52
CA GLU A 58 4.08 -16.87 22.33
C GLU A 58 2.94 -16.60 21.36
N ASP A 59 2.18 -17.63 21.00
CA ASP A 59 1.08 -17.52 20.05
C ASP A 59 0.00 -16.52 20.54
N LYS A 60 -0.32 -16.55 21.83
CA LYS A 60 -1.30 -15.62 22.40
C LYS A 60 -0.81 -14.18 22.44
N ILE A 61 0.50 -13.97 22.63
CA ILE A 61 1.10 -12.62 22.59
C ILE A 61 1.09 -12.09 21.16
N LEU A 62 1.37 -12.95 20.17
CA LEU A 62 1.25 -12.60 18.75
C LEU A 62 -0.17 -12.22 18.36
N ASP A 63 -1.18 -12.96 18.82
CA ASP A 63 -2.60 -12.66 18.57
C ASP A 63 -3.00 -11.29 19.17
N GLU A 64 -2.55 -10.98 20.39
CA GLU A 64 -2.79 -9.67 21.01
C GLU A 64 -2.05 -8.55 20.27
N LEU A 65 -0.80 -8.78 19.86
CA LEU A 65 -0.04 -7.82 19.05
C LEU A 65 -0.75 -7.56 17.70
N GLU A 66 -1.19 -8.60 17.01
CA GLU A 66 -1.97 -8.47 15.77
C GLU A 66 -3.25 -7.64 16.02
N SER A 67 -3.98 -7.93 17.09
CA SER A 67 -5.19 -7.20 17.47
C SER A 67 -4.92 -5.71 17.73
N ILE A 68 -3.79 -5.37 18.36
CA ILE A 68 -3.37 -3.99 18.57
C ILE A 68 -3.03 -3.33 17.24
N LEU A 69 -2.23 -3.98 16.40
CA LEU A 69 -1.81 -3.45 15.09
C LEU A 69 -3.00 -3.21 14.17
N LEU A 70 -4.00 -4.08 14.17
CA LEU A 70 -5.24 -3.94 13.39
C LEU A 70 -6.05 -2.69 13.78
N GLN A 71 -5.93 -2.19 15.01
CA GLN A 71 -6.58 -0.93 15.41
C GLN A 71 -5.97 0.30 14.69
N TYR A 72 -4.70 0.22 14.33
CA TYR A 72 -4.00 1.27 13.56
C TYR A 72 -4.17 1.08 12.04
N ALA A 73 -4.28 -0.17 11.58
CA ALA A 73 -4.50 -0.53 10.18
C ALA A 73 -5.97 -0.37 9.78
N LYS A 74 -6.48 0.87 9.79
CA LYS A 74 -7.85 1.15 9.39
C LYS A 74 -8.02 0.91 7.89
N PRO A 75 -8.97 0.05 7.47
CA PRO A 75 -9.26 -0.11 6.05
C PRO A 75 -9.79 1.21 5.48
N VAL A 76 -9.26 1.61 4.35
CA VAL A 76 -9.76 2.77 3.59
C VAL A 76 -10.66 2.24 2.47
N ASP A 77 -11.86 2.79 2.36
CA ASP A 77 -12.71 2.51 1.21
C ASP A 77 -12.15 3.25 -0.01
N LEU A 78 -11.62 2.50 -0.95
CA LEU A 78 -11.10 2.99 -2.23
C LEU A 78 -12.14 2.86 -3.36
N THR A 79 -13.42 2.67 -3.04
CA THR A 79 -14.47 2.57 -4.06
C THR A 79 -14.62 3.89 -4.81
N PRO A 80 -14.42 3.92 -6.15
CA PRO A 80 -14.61 5.13 -6.92
C PRO A 80 -16.06 5.62 -6.85
N ASP A 81 -16.22 6.92 -6.69
CA ASP A 81 -17.53 7.58 -6.73
C ASP A 81 -18.03 7.64 -8.20
N ASP A 82 -19.16 7.02 -8.47
CA ASP A 82 -19.75 6.99 -9.82
C ASP A 82 -20.24 8.34 -10.32
N SER A 83 -20.44 9.31 -9.43
CA SER A 83 -20.86 10.67 -9.79
C SER A 83 -19.71 11.61 -10.17
N LYS A 84 -18.47 11.17 -9.99
CA LYS A 84 -17.26 11.98 -10.18
C LYS A 84 -16.17 11.20 -10.88
N THR A 85 -15.23 11.92 -11.50
CA THR A 85 -13.97 11.33 -11.92
C THR A 85 -13.09 11.10 -10.69
N THR A 86 -12.75 9.86 -10.41
CA THR A 86 -11.81 9.50 -9.34
C THR A 86 -10.42 9.31 -9.95
N ILE A 87 -9.39 9.83 -9.31
CA ILE A 87 -8.00 9.68 -9.74
C ILE A 87 -7.22 8.93 -8.68
N PHE A 88 -6.60 7.82 -9.03
CA PHE A 88 -5.65 7.09 -8.20
C PHE A 88 -4.23 7.39 -8.67
N MET A 89 -3.43 8.01 -7.81
CA MET A 89 -2.04 8.31 -8.10
C MET A 89 -1.12 7.25 -7.46
N MET A 90 -0.32 6.58 -8.28
CA MET A 90 0.67 5.61 -7.82
C MET A 90 1.97 6.29 -7.42
N LEU A 91 2.31 6.25 -6.14
CA LEU A 91 3.55 6.83 -5.60
C LEU A 91 4.53 5.73 -5.18
N GLY A 92 5.82 6.02 -5.31
CA GLY A 92 6.89 5.11 -4.86
C GLY A 92 8.18 5.26 -5.66
N VAL A 93 9.25 4.67 -5.14
CA VAL A 93 10.57 4.67 -5.79
C VAL A 93 10.58 3.79 -7.05
N ASN A 94 11.65 3.89 -7.86
CA ASN A 94 11.79 3.08 -9.05
C ASN A 94 11.89 1.59 -8.69
N GLY A 95 11.26 0.74 -9.50
CA GLY A 95 11.27 -0.72 -9.32
C GLY A 95 10.31 -1.27 -8.24
N VAL A 96 9.63 -0.43 -7.47
CA VAL A 96 8.70 -0.88 -6.40
C VAL A 96 7.38 -1.50 -6.93
N GLY A 97 7.14 -1.44 -8.23
CA GLY A 97 5.96 -2.06 -8.85
C GLY A 97 4.77 -1.13 -9.11
N LYS A 98 4.98 0.20 -9.19
CA LYS A 98 3.91 1.18 -9.49
C LYS A 98 3.09 0.80 -10.73
N THR A 99 3.75 0.63 -11.87
CA THR A 99 3.12 0.32 -13.16
C THR A 99 2.32 -1.00 -13.10
N THR A 100 2.91 -2.03 -12.48
CA THR A 100 2.24 -3.32 -12.28
C THR A 100 1.03 -3.20 -11.36
N THR A 101 1.13 -2.41 -10.30
CA THR A 101 0.03 -2.17 -9.35
C THR A 101 -1.09 -1.36 -10.01
N ALA A 102 -0.74 -0.32 -10.79
CA ALA A 102 -1.72 0.44 -11.57
C ALA A 102 -2.54 -0.49 -12.51
N ALA A 103 -1.87 -1.37 -13.25
CA ALA A 103 -2.53 -2.34 -14.12
C ALA A 103 -3.44 -3.32 -13.35
N LYS A 104 -3.02 -3.81 -12.18
CA LYS A 104 -3.84 -4.69 -11.32
C LYS A 104 -5.09 -3.98 -10.79
N ILE A 105 -4.94 -2.73 -10.33
CA ILE A 105 -6.07 -1.91 -9.85
C ILE A 105 -7.02 -1.61 -11.02
N ALA A 106 -6.49 -1.26 -12.19
CA ALA A 106 -7.28 -1.02 -13.40
C ALA A 106 -8.11 -2.25 -13.76
N ASN A 107 -7.50 -3.43 -13.76
CA ASN A 107 -8.22 -4.68 -14.02
C ASN A 107 -9.28 -5.00 -12.97
N LEU A 108 -8.97 -4.77 -11.69
CA LEU A 108 -9.92 -4.97 -10.59
C LEU A 108 -11.19 -4.15 -10.78
N TYR A 109 -11.06 -2.85 -11.06
CA TYR A 109 -12.23 -1.97 -11.21
C TYR A 109 -12.93 -2.17 -12.55
N LYS A 110 -12.21 -2.48 -13.62
CA LYS A 110 -12.83 -2.91 -14.88
C LYS A 110 -13.73 -4.13 -14.68
N ASN A 111 -13.25 -5.15 -13.96
CA ASN A 111 -14.03 -6.35 -13.67
C ASN A 111 -15.23 -6.08 -12.75
N LYS A 112 -15.21 -4.98 -11.98
CA LYS A 112 -16.36 -4.47 -11.23
C LYS A 112 -17.30 -3.60 -12.07
N GLY A 113 -17.10 -3.53 -13.39
CA GLY A 113 -17.94 -2.77 -14.32
C GLY A 113 -17.65 -1.26 -14.36
N LYS A 114 -16.57 -0.79 -13.73
CA LYS A 114 -16.20 0.62 -13.80
C LYS A 114 -15.50 0.94 -15.11
N LYS A 115 -15.74 2.14 -15.64
CA LYS A 115 -14.94 2.69 -16.75
C LYS A 115 -13.58 3.10 -16.22
N VAL A 116 -12.51 2.61 -16.79
CA VAL A 116 -11.14 2.87 -16.34
C VAL A 116 -10.31 3.41 -17.49
N ILE A 117 -9.51 4.42 -17.18
CA ILE A 117 -8.46 4.98 -18.06
C ILE A 117 -7.16 4.91 -17.28
N MET A 118 -6.07 4.51 -17.94
CA MET A 118 -4.72 4.61 -17.39
C MET A 118 -4.00 5.82 -17.98
N ALA A 119 -3.22 6.54 -17.17
CA ALA A 119 -2.44 7.70 -17.57
C ALA A 119 -0.94 7.40 -17.44
N ALA A 120 -0.22 7.40 -18.57
CA ALA A 120 1.22 7.15 -18.61
C ALA A 120 2.00 8.44 -18.26
N ALA A 121 1.91 8.88 -16.99
CA ALA A 121 2.53 10.10 -16.52
C ALA A 121 4.01 9.96 -16.10
N ASP A 122 4.61 8.78 -16.21
CA ASP A 122 6.08 8.56 -16.08
C ASP A 122 6.76 8.86 -17.44
N THR A 123 6.65 10.10 -17.89
CA THR A 123 7.06 10.54 -19.23
C THR A 123 8.59 10.58 -19.45
N PHE A 124 9.37 10.46 -18.39
CA PHE A 124 10.84 10.44 -18.45
C PHE A 124 11.43 9.04 -18.63
N ARG A 125 10.59 8.00 -18.62
CA ARG A 125 11.01 6.61 -18.72
C ARG A 125 10.24 5.89 -19.82
N ALA A 126 10.78 5.88 -21.03
CA ALA A 126 10.15 5.26 -22.20
C ALA A 126 9.68 3.82 -21.92
N ALA A 127 10.50 3.00 -21.25
CA ALA A 127 10.14 1.64 -20.89
C ALA A 127 8.92 1.54 -19.92
N ALA A 128 8.67 2.56 -19.11
CA ALA A 128 7.51 2.58 -18.21
C ALA A 128 6.22 2.90 -18.97
N GLU A 129 6.30 3.79 -19.94
CA GLU A 129 5.21 4.14 -20.85
C GLU A 129 4.82 2.92 -21.70
N GLU A 130 5.78 2.32 -22.41
CA GLU A 130 5.56 1.12 -23.21
C GLU A 130 4.97 -0.04 -22.37
N GLN A 131 5.45 -0.22 -21.15
CA GLN A 131 4.92 -1.24 -20.25
C GLN A 131 3.46 -0.98 -19.89
N LEU A 132 3.08 0.27 -19.60
CA LEU A 132 1.71 0.63 -19.26
C LEU A 132 0.79 0.45 -20.48
N GLU A 133 1.24 0.85 -21.68
CA GLU A 133 0.50 0.63 -22.93
C GLU A 133 0.27 -0.86 -23.21
N MET A 134 1.30 -1.69 -23.02
CA MET A 134 1.17 -3.14 -23.14
C MET A 134 0.12 -3.70 -22.17
N HIS A 135 0.13 -3.25 -20.92
CA HIS A 135 -0.89 -3.62 -19.94
C HIS A 135 -2.29 -3.16 -20.38
N GLY A 136 -2.42 -1.92 -20.86
CA GLY A 136 -3.67 -1.39 -21.38
C GLY A 136 -4.23 -2.23 -22.54
N LYS A 137 -3.37 -2.57 -23.49
CA LYS A 137 -3.73 -3.44 -24.62
C LYS A 137 -4.19 -4.83 -24.17
N ASN A 138 -3.43 -5.47 -23.27
CA ASN A 138 -3.77 -6.81 -22.77
C ASN A 138 -5.07 -6.83 -21.95
N LEU A 139 -5.33 -5.76 -21.22
CA LEU A 139 -6.52 -5.61 -20.39
C LEU A 139 -7.70 -5.00 -21.16
N ASN A 140 -7.51 -4.57 -22.41
CA ASN A 140 -8.48 -3.77 -23.17
C ASN A 140 -8.97 -2.55 -22.35
N ILE A 141 -8.01 -1.77 -21.84
CA ILE A 141 -8.21 -0.53 -21.10
C ILE A 141 -7.50 0.58 -21.88
N ARG A 142 -8.18 1.72 -22.05
CA ARG A 142 -7.60 2.88 -22.71
C ARG A 142 -6.44 3.44 -21.90
N VAL A 143 -5.30 3.69 -22.55
CA VAL A 143 -4.15 4.41 -21.99
C VAL A 143 -4.07 5.77 -22.68
N ILE A 144 -3.87 6.82 -21.87
CA ILE A 144 -3.48 8.15 -22.34
C ILE A 144 -1.99 8.27 -22.14
N ALA A 145 -1.26 8.47 -23.24
CA ALA A 145 0.18 8.68 -23.26
C ALA A 145 0.50 9.86 -24.18
N HIS A 146 1.59 10.55 -23.93
CA HIS A 146 2.14 11.58 -24.77
C HIS A 146 3.54 11.19 -25.24
N GLN A 147 4.18 12.04 -26.04
CA GLN A 147 5.55 11.79 -26.47
C GLN A 147 6.50 11.79 -25.26
N HIS A 148 7.54 10.96 -25.33
CA HIS A 148 8.58 10.89 -24.30
C HIS A 148 9.12 12.30 -23.97
N GLY A 149 9.22 12.61 -22.69
CA GLY A 149 9.65 13.90 -22.17
C GLY A 149 8.58 14.99 -22.13
N SER A 150 7.31 14.66 -22.47
CA SER A 150 6.18 15.57 -22.29
C SER A 150 5.95 15.91 -20.81
N ASP A 151 5.22 16.99 -20.54
CA ASP A 151 4.82 17.36 -19.19
C ASP A 151 3.87 16.29 -18.62
N PRO A 152 4.21 15.62 -17.49
CA PRO A 152 3.33 14.67 -16.82
C PRO A 152 1.95 15.25 -16.50
N SER A 153 1.87 16.53 -16.17
CA SER A 153 0.62 17.21 -15.84
C SER A 153 -0.32 17.27 -17.04
N ALA A 154 0.20 17.41 -18.27
CA ALA A 154 -0.60 17.39 -19.48
C ALA A 154 -1.22 16.01 -19.72
N VAL A 155 -0.48 14.93 -19.48
CA VAL A 155 -0.99 13.56 -19.59
C VAL A 155 -2.14 13.32 -18.61
N VAL A 156 -1.95 13.74 -17.35
CA VAL A 156 -2.98 13.62 -16.30
C VAL A 156 -4.22 14.46 -16.64
N PHE A 157 -4.01 15.67 -17.14
CA PHE A 157 -5.11 16.56 -17.55
C PHE A 157 -5.96 15.92 -18.65
N ASP A 158 -5.33 15.43 -19.72
CA ASP A 158 -6.02 14.81 -20.83
C ASP A 158 -6.74 13.50 -20.41
N ALA A 159 -6.12 12.72 -19.51
CA ALA A 159 -6.75 11.54 -18.96
C ALA A 159 -8.00 11.89 -18.11
N ALA A 160 -7.91 12.94 -17.30
CA ALA A 160 -9.03 13.42 -16.49
C ALA A 160 -10.15 14.00 -17.37
N ASP A 161 -9.81 14.71 -18.44
CA ASP A 161 -10.79 15.25 -19.39
C ASP A 161 -11.49 14.13 -20.18
N ALA A 162 -10.73 13.16 -20.66
CA ALA A 162 -11.29 11.96 -21.29
C ALA A 162 -12.23 11.18 -20.35
N ALA A 163 -11.89 11.12 -19.06
CA ALA A 163 -12.72 10.48 -18.04
C ALA A 163 -14.04 11.25 -17.81
N ARG A 164 -13.99 12.57 -17.74
CA ARG A 164 -15.19 13.44 -17.62
C ARG A 164 -16.10 13.28 -18.80
N ALA A 165 -15.56 13.31 -20.03
CA ALA A 165 -16.33 13.09 -21.25
C ALA A 165 -17.00 11.72 -21.31
N GLY A 166 -16.45 10.72 -20.60
CA GLY A 166 -16.97 9.37 -20.49
C GLY A 166 -17.99 9.15 -19.36
N ASN A 167 -18.48 10.20 -18.69
CA ASN A 167 -19.40 10.13 -17.56
C ASN A 167 -18.87 9.33 -16.36
N GLY A 168 -17.79 9.79 -15.74
CA GLY A 168 -17.29 9.27 -14.47
C GLY A 168 -16.41 8.03 -14.61
N ALA A 169 -15.26 8.17 -15.27
CA ALA A 169 -14.25 7.14 -15.32
C ALA A 169 -13.27 7.24 -14.15
N LEU A 170 -12.69 6.10 -13.77
CA LEU A 170 -11.53 6.01 -12.89
C LEU A 170 -10.26 6.23 -13.72
N VAL A 171 -9.40 7.15 -13.28
CA VAL A 171 -8.06 7.38 -13.84
C VAL A 171 -7.02 6.81 -12.88
N ILE A 172 -6.05 6.08 -13.39
CA ILE A 172 -4.97 5.44 -12.61
C ILE A 172 -3.65 5.76 -13.26
#